data_f9b792c07345ccdb31723a62bdf8f021
#
_entry.id   f9b792c07345ccdb31723a62bdf8f021
#
_cell.length_a   1.000
_cell.length_b   1.000
_cell.length_c   1.000
_cell.angle_alpha   90.00
_cell.angle_beta   90.00
_cell.angle_gamma   90.00
#
_symmetry.space_group_name_H-M   'P 1'
#
loop_
_entity.id
_entity.type
_entity.pdbx_description
1 polymer ?
#
loop_
_entity_poly.entity_id
_entity_poly.type
_entity_poly.pdbx_seq_one_letter_code
_entity_poly.pdbx_strand_id
1 'polypeptide(L)'
;MKKLIVILCGVIWASEAVAVTQIIPAGEDVTGGDVHTVVTQQVYGTTRNFTVSGNQQIMSGGKSYNSVIYPYGQQNVEAGGVSYNTNVAYDALQNVNGTAYSSTVDTRGTIDVNNGGYAQDTVVNGGIFIVSRGAAVKGTLLRGGRENVSGTDEDATIIGGLQEILSGGVSERAQITGGRQQVDDGGTSIGAVVSGRGSQEVSGTTRQAVVKSGGIIDIIDNGVAEQILLDGGEMNVDSGAVSRNTTISSGTQSVYGTDTDSTINGGVQQIESGGIASGALVRTGGVQSVFSGGKAENTVVERNGWLFLFAGGSLSGKTSVT
;
A
#
# COMPACT_ATOMS: atom_id res chain seq x y z
N MET A 1 -41.03 14.86 23.70
CA MET A 1 -41.77 13.71 23.18
C MET A 1 -41.11 13.30 21.89
N LYS A 2 -40.34 12.21 21.93
CA LYS A 2 -39.63 11.68 20.75
C LYS A 2 -40.63 10.91 19.89
N LYS A 3 -41.00 11.41 18.73
CA LYS A 3 -41.81 10.66 17.76
C LYS A 3 -40.88 9.74 16.97
N LEU A 4 -40.88 8.47 17.29
CA LEU A 4 -40.37 7.42 16.43
C LEU A 4 -41.44 7.21 15.32
N ILE A 5 -41.12 7.64 14.10
CA ILE A 5 -42.02 7.34 12.96
C ILE A 5 -41.53 5.99 12.39
N VAL A 6 -42.14 4.91 12.88
CA VAL A 6 -42.05 3.59 12.24
C VAL A 6 -43.23 3.53 11.26
N ILE A 7 -42.98 3.59 9.97
CA ILE A 7 -44.01 3.30 8.97
C ILE A 7 -44.08 1.79 8.84
N LEU A 8 -44.96 1.15 9.62
CA LEU A 8 -45.36 -0.23 9.41
C LEU A 8 -46.37 -0.28 8.28
N CYS A 9 -45.97 -0.68 7.08
CA CYS A 9 -46.90 -1.08 6.05
C CYS A 9 -47.24 -2.55 6.22
N GLY A 10 -48.51 -2.78 6.54
CA GLY A 10 -49.36 -3.97 6.44
C GLY A 10 -48.75 -5.36 6.62
N VAL A 11 -49.23 -6.07 7.64
CA VAL A 11 -49.03 -7.53 7.78
C VAL A 11 -49.76 -8.25 6.65
N ILE A 12 -49.05 -8.81 5.68
CA ILE A 12 -49.56 -9.80 4.74
C ILE A 12 -48.93 -11.13 5.12
N TRP A 13 -49.75 -12.12 5.41
CA TRP A 13 -49.36 -13.51 5.57
C TRP A 13 -48.92 -14.10 4.23
N ALA A 14 -47.63 -13.92 3.91
CA ALA A 14 -46.96 -14.65 2.85
C ALA A 14 -45.52 -14.89 3.30
N SER A 15 -44.97 -16.04 3.03
CA SER A 15 -43.61 -16.50 3.37
C SER A 15 -42.46 -15.76 2.65
N GLU A 16 -42.66 -14.52 2.30
CA GLU A 16 -41.62 -13.65 1.70
C GLU A 16 -41.20 -12.59 2.72
N ALA A 17 -39.90 -12.50 2.99
CA ALA A 17 -39.34 -11.48 3.85
C ALA A 17 -39.60 -10.09 3.23
N VAL A 18 -40.44 -9.28 3.87
CA VAL A 18 -40.70 -7.91 3.45
C VAL A 18 -39.49 -7.07 3.83
N ALA A 19 -38.82 -6.50 2.83
CA ALA A 19 -37.74 -5.53 3.06
C ALA A 19 -38.33 -4.27 3.72
N VAL A 20 -37.78 -3.90 4.88
CA VAL A 20 -38.20 -2.72 5.64
C VAL A 20 -37.17 -1.61 5.47
N THR A 21 -37.63 -0.39 5.13
CA THR A 21 -36.75 0.79 5.12
C THR A 21 -36.95 1.60 6.40
N GLN A 22 -35.85 1.81 7.13
CA GLN A 22 -35.79 2.71 8.28
C GLN A 22 -35.10 4.00 7.86
N ILE A 23 -35.67 5.15 8.15
CA ILE A 23 -35.07 6.45 7.82
C ILE A 23 -34.72 7.18 9.11
N ILE A 24 -33.45 7.65 9.20
CA ILE A 24 -32.98 8.60 10.19
C ILE A 24 -32.91 9.97 9.51
N PRO A 25 -33.86 10.87 9.77
CA PRO A 25 -33.95 12.16 9.09
C PRO A 25 -32.78 13.09 9.43
N ALA A 26 -32.54 14.08 8.58
CA ALA A 26 -31.57 15.14 8.85
C ALA A 26 -31.91 15.87 10.15
N GLY A 27 -30.89 16.12 10.98
CA GLY A 27 -31.03 16.75 12.31
C GLY A 27 -31.36 15.80 13.45
N GLU A 28 -31.76 14.55 13.17
CA GLU A 28 -31.95 13.53 14.21
C GLU A 28 -30.59 12.90 14.59
N ASP A 29 -30.40 12.63 15.90
CA ASP A 29 -29.27 11.89 16.46
C ASP A 29 -29.78 10.68 17.24
N VAL A 30 -29.52 9.47 16.74
CA VAL A 30 -30.01 8.22 17.30
C VAL A 30 -28.83 7.40 17.82
N THR A 31 -28.90 7.03 19.09
CA THR A 31 -27.87 6.25 19.76
C THR A 31 -28.38 4.84 20.10
N GLY A 32 -27.60 3.83 19.73
CA GLY A 32 -27.91 2.42 19.92
C GLY A 32 -29.03 1.95 19.00
N GLY A 33 -28.85 0.80 18.41
CA GLY A 33 -29.84 0.16 17.56
C GLY A 33 -29.23 -0.91 16.66
N ASP A 34 -30.11 -1.71 16.07
CA ASP A 34 -29.76 -2.80 15.18
C ASP A 34 -30.38 -2.61 13.81
N VAL A 35 -29.56 -2.73 12.78
CA VAL A 35 -30.03 -2.85 11.40
C VAL A 35 -30.03 -4.32 11.04
N HIS A 36 -31.21 -4.95 11.15
CA HIS A 36 -31.38 -6.39 10.91
C HIS A 36 -31.25 -6.75 9.43
N THR A 37 -31.06 -8.03 9.13
CA THR A 37 -30.77 -8.58 7.78
C THR A 37 -31.79 -8.20 6.70
N VAL A 38 -33.05 -7.97 7.06
CA VAL A 38 -34.10 -7.55 6.11
C VAL A 38 -34.34 -6.04 6.10
N VAL A 39 -33.54 -5.27 6.84
CA VAL A 39 -33.70 -3.82 6.98
C VAL A 39 -32.67 -3.08 6.15
N THR A 40 -33.13 -2.08 5.39
CA THR A 40 -32.29 -1.02 4.86
C THR A 40 -32.50 0.23 5.71
N GLN A 41 -31.42 0.71 6.36
CA GLN A 41 -31.47 1.96 7.09
C GLN A 41 -30.85 3.07 6.24
N GLN A 42 -31.59 4.16 6.00
CA GLN A 42 -31.09 5.35 5.35
C GLN A 42 -30.82 6.46 6.37
N VAL A 43 -29.57 6.89 6.50
CA VAL A 43 -29.13 7.85 7.51
C VAL A 43 -28.85 9.19 6.83
N TYR A 44 -29.74 10.15 7.00
CA TYR A 44 -29.57 11.56 6.65
C TYR A 44 -29.15 12.42 7.85
N GLY A 45 -29.40 11.92 9.06
CA GLY A 45 -28.99 12.49 10.33
C GLY A 45 -27.73 11.84 10.88
N THR A 46 -27.74 11.51 12.19
CA THR A 46 -26.60 10.88 12.87
C THR A 46 -27.03 9.58 13.52
N THR A 47 -26.22 8.52 13.35
CA THR A 47 -26.31 7.27 14.10
C THR A 47 -25.07 7.04 14.95
N ARG A 48 -25.24 6.42 16.14
CA ARG A 48 -24.13 6.10 17.04
C ARG A 48 -24.29 4.70 17.60
N ASN A 49 -23.20 3.93 17.64
CA ASN A 49 -23.14 2.59 18.26
C ASN A 49 -24.19 1.63 17.69
N PHE A 50 -24.35 1.59 16.38
CA PHE A 50 -25.25 0.67 15.70
C PHE A 50 -24.56 -0.65 15.39
N THR A 51 -25.33 -1.75 15.50
CA THR A 51 -24.98 -3.03 14.93
C THR A 51 -25.67 -3.19 13.58
N VAL A 52 -24.93 -3.64 12.56
CA VAL A 52 -25.41 -3.71 11.18
C VAL A 52 -25.27 -5.14 10.67
N SER A 53 -26.37 -5.87 10.66
CA SER A 53 -26.49 -7.19 10.01
C SER A 53 -27.27 -7.13 8.69
N GLY A 54 -27.89 -5.99 8.40
CA GLY A 54 -28.58 -5.66 7.16
C GLY A 54 -27.78 -4.65 6.35
N ASN A 55 -28.49 -3.67 5.77
CA ASN A 55 -27.89 -2.62 4.93
C ASN A 55 -28.08 -1.24 5.59
N GLN A 56 -26.98 -0.58 5.94
CA GLN A 56 -26.98 0.80 6.41
C GLN A 56 -26.42 1.71 5.30
N GLN A 57 -27.18 2.70 4.87
CA GLN A 57 -26.77 3.69 3.87
C GLN A 57 -26.57 5.05 4.56
N ILE A 58 -25.35 5.54 4.58
CA ILE A 58 -25.02 6.86 5.11
C ILE A 58 -25.13 7.86 3.94
N MET A 59 -26.26 8.54 3.89
CA MET A 59 -26.63 9.44 2.78
C MET A 59 -25.83 10.75 2.86
N SER A 60 -25.91 11.58 1.81
CA SER A 60 -25.29 12.90 1.81
C SER A 60 -25.72 13.74 3.02
N GLY A 61 -24.74 14.25 3.78
CA GLY A 61 -24.95 14.96 5.06
C GLY A 61 -25.14 14.05 6.29
N GLY A 62 -25.43 12.75 6.08
CA GLY A 62 -25.56 11.76 7.14
C GLY A 62 -24.21 11.39 7.78
N LYS A 63 -24.26 10.98 9.04
CA LYS A 63 -23.08 10.56 9.81
C LYS A 63 -23.35 9.28 10.58
N SER A 64 -22.37 8.38 10.60
CA SER A 64 -22.38 7.18 11.42
C SER A 64 -21.15 7.13 12.31
N TYR A 65 -21.32 6.81 13.59
CA TYR A 65 -20.24 6.71 14.57
C TYR A 65 -20.26 5.35 15.24
N ASN A 66 -19.07 4.71 15.35
CA ASN A 66 -18.87 3.47 16.10
C ASN A 66 -19.81 2.33 15.67
N SER A 67 -20.09 2.20 14.39
CA SER A 67 -20.89 1.08 13.88
C SER A 67 -20.07 -0.20 13.85
N VAL A 68 -20.70 -1.32 14.17
CA VAL A 68 -20.14 -2.66 14.00
C VAL A 68 -20.94 -3.37 12.92
N ILE A 69 -20.29 -3.68 11.81
CA ILE A 69 -20.91 -4.43 10.72
C ILE A 69 -20.66 -5.90 10.99
N TYR A 70 -21.75 -6.64 11.30
CA TYR A 70 -21.71 -8.07 11.56
C TYR A 70 -21.60 -8.88 10.25
N PRO A 71 -21.34 -10.20 10.34
CA PRO A 71 -21.25 -11.05 9.16
C PRO A 71 -22.44 -10.87 8.21
N TYR A 72 -22.11 -10.69 6.92
CA TYR A 72 -23.05 -10.43 5.81
C TYR A 72 -23.76 -9.07 5.87
N GLY A 73 -23.53 -8.26 6.91
CA GLY A 73 -23.99 -6.88 6.97
C GLY A 73 -23.21 -5.98 6.02
N GLN A 74 -23.84 -4.88 5.61
CA GLN A 74 -23.27 -3.92 4.69
C GLN A 74 -23.49 -2.50 5.18
N GLN A 75 -22.44 -1.67 5.13
CA GLN A 75 -22.54 -0.22 5.27
C GLN A 75 -22.09 0.46 3.98
N ASN A 76 -22.94 1.30 3.41
CA ASN A 76 -22.64 2.09 2.24
C ASN A 76 -22.53 3.55 2.67
N VAL A 77 -21.34 4.13 2.56
CA VAL A 77 -21.11 5.55 2.79
C VAL A 77 -21.22 6.25 1.45
N GLU A 78 -22.37 6.86 1.19
CA GLU A 78 -22.65 7.52 -0.07
C GLU A 78 -21.90 8.85 -0.20
N ALA A 79 -21.80 9.39 -1.42
CA ALA A 79 -21.13 10.67 -1.66
C ALA A 79 -21.72 11.77 -0.75
N GLY A 80 -20.84 12.43 0.04
CA GLY A 80 -21.21 13.40 1.05
C GLY A 80 -21.69 12.82 2.38
N GLY A 81 -21.77 11.49 2.52
CA GLY A 81 -21.92 10.80 3.80
C GLY A 81 -20.58 10.58 4.50
N VAL A 82 -20.61 10.43 5.81
CA VAL A 82 -19.38 10.24 6.61
C VAL A 82 -19.55 9.15 7.65
N SER A 83 -18.60 8.22 7.73
CA SER A 83 -18.51 7.22 8.80
C SER A 83 -17.27 7.44 9.67
N TYR A 84 -17.37 7.12 10.96
CA TYR A 84 -16.29 7.20 11.93
C TYR A 84 -16.23 5.91 12.76
N ASN A 85 -15.03 5.37 12.95
CA ASN A 85 -14.74 4.22 13.81
C ASN A 85 -15.64 3.01 13.48
N THR A 86 -15.80 2.68 12.21
CA THR A 86 -16.56 1.50 11.78
C THR A 86 -15.71 0.25 11.94
N ASN A 87 -16.24 -0.78 12.62
CA ASN A 87 -15.63 -2.11 12.64
C ASN A 87 -16.31 -2.98 11.59
N VAL A 88 -15.55 -3.45 10.62
CA VAL A 88 -15.98 -4.36 9.56
C VAL A 88 -15.55 -5.76 9.95
N ALA A 89 -16.48 -6.53 10.52
CA ALA A 89 -16.22 -7.86 11.04
C ALA A 89 -16.11 -8.92 9.91
N TYR A 90 -15.97 -10.16 10.30
CA TYR A 90 -15.87 -11.32 9.41
C TYR A 90 -17.01 -11.37 8.38
N ASP A 91 -16.69 -11.53 7.09
CA ASP A 91 -17.64 -11.54 5.96
C ASP A 91 -18.56 -10.31 5.86
N ALA A 92 -18.20 -9.19 6.46
CA ALA A 92 -18.91 -7.92 6.38
C ALA A 92 -18.29 -7.00 5.31
N LEU A 93 -19.06 -6.01 4.85
CA LEU A 93 -18.65 -5.09 3.80
C LEU A 93 -18.91 -3.63 4.17
N GLN A 94 -17.92 -2.77 4.00
CA GLN A 94 -18.09 -1.31 3.96
C GLN A 94 -17.72 -0.79 2.56
N ASN A 95 -18.67 -0.15 1.88
CA ASN A 95 -18.42 0.55 0.62
C ASN A 95 -18.33 2.05 0.89
N VAL A 96 -17.29 2.70 0.42
CA VAL A 96 -17.02 4.13 0.69
C VAL A 96 -17.00 4.91 -0.62
N ASN A 97 -18.13 5.55 -0.96
CA ASN A 97 -18.26 6.55 -2.02
C ASN A 97 -18.13 7.98 -1.45
N GLY A 98 -18.24 8.12 -0.13
CA GLY A 98 -18.07 9.35 0.65
C GLY A 98 -16.77 9.36 1.43
N THR A 99 -16.86 9.55 2.76
CA THR A 99 -15.66 9.61 3.60
C THR A 99 -15.75 8.64 4.78
N ALA A 100 -14.68 7.88 5.03
CA ALA A 100 -14.55 7.01 6.19
C ALA A 100 -13.30 7.37 7.01
N TYR A 101 -13.46 7.49 8.33
CA TYR A 101 -12.37 7.74 9.26
C TYR A 101 -12.23 6.60 10.26
N SER A 102 -10.99 6.16 10.50
CA SER A 102 -10.61 5.22 11.55
C SER A 102 -11.40 3.90 11.50
N SER A 103 -11.72 3.41 10.30
CA SER A 103 -12.36 2.11 10.13
C SER A 103 -11.37 0.99 10.41
N THR A 104 -11.86 -0.12 10.96
CA THR A 104 -11.07 -1.34 11.14
C THR A 104 -11.69 -2.45 10.30
N VAL A 105 -10.87 -3.19 9.57
CA VAL A 105 -11.31 -4.38 8.84
C VAL A 105 -10.63 -5.62 9.41
N ASP A 106 -11.46 -6.52 9.94
CA ASP A 106 -11.01 -7.77 10.53
C ASP A 106 -10.96 -8.90 9.47
N THR A 107 -10.49 -10.07 9.87
CA THR A 107 -10.32 -11.23 8.99
C THR A 107 -11.56 -11.48 8.13
N ARG A 108 -11.38 -11.59 6.80
CA ARG A 108 -12.43 -11.76 5.78
C ARG A 108 -13.44 -10.61 5.64
N GLY A 109 -13.38 -9.56 6.47
CA GLY A 109 -14.10 -8.33 6.20
C GLY A 109 -13.51 -7.62 4.98
N THR A 110 -14.29 -6.76 4.35
CA THR A 110 -13.87 -5.98 3.19
C THR A 110 -14.25 -4.51 3.36
N ILE A 111 -13.30 -3.62 3.11
CA ILE A 111 -13.57 -2.20 2.90
C ILE A 111 -13.21 -1.89 1.46
N ASP A 112 -14.13 -1.29 0.70
CA ASP A 112 -13.93 -0.86 -0.67
C ASP A 112 -14.12 0.65 -0.78
N VAL A 113 -13.04 1.38 -1.05
CA VAL A 113 -13.06 2.82 -1.30
C VAL A 113 -13.16 3.04 -2.80
N ASN A 114 -14.34 3.44 -3.23
CA ASN A 114 -14.70 3.61 -4.63
C ASN A 114 -14.21 4.95 -5.21
N ASN A 115 -14.35 5.12 -6.51
CA ASN A 115 -13.99 6.35 -7.21
C ASN A 115 -14.63 7.59 -6.53
N GLY A 116 -13.80 8.56 -6.17
CA GLY A 116 -14.20 9.77 -5.45
C GLY A 116 -14.35 9.58 -3.93
N GLY A 117 -14.29 8.35 -3.43
CA GLY A 117 -14.28 8.03 -2.00
C GLY A 117 -12.94 8.37 -1.35
N TYR A 118 -13.00 8.63 -0.05
CA TYR A 118 -11.83 8.91 0.79
C TYR A 118 -11.88 8.08 2.07
N ALA A 119 -10.75 7.45 2.45
CA ALA A 119 -10.61 6.83 3.76
C ALA A 119 -9.32 7.28 4.45
N GLN A 120 -9.38 7.46 5.77
CA GLN A 120 -8.23 7.86 6.56
C GLN A 120 -8.11 7.04 7.84
N ASP A 121 -6.86 6.74 8.22
CA ASP A 121 -6.49 6.01 9.45
C ASP A 121 -7.18 4.62 9.53
N THR A 122 -7.29 3.94 8.39
CA THR A 122 -7.86 2.58 8.32
C THR A 122 -6.87 1.56 8.89
N VAL A 123 -7.37 0.66 9.74
CA VAL A 123 -6.58 -0.46 10.28
C VAL A 123 -7.01 -1.77 9.63
N VAL A 124 -6.07 -2.46 8.97
CA VAL A 124 -6.30 -3.76 8.33
C VAL A 124 -5.68 -4.86 9.19
N ASN A 125 -6.52 -5.59 9.94
CA ASN A 125 -6.06 -6.66 10.85
C ASN A 125 -5.98 -8.05 10.22
N GLY A 126 -6.53 -8.24 9.02
CA GLY A 126 -6.54 -9.55 8.34
C GLY A 126 -7.59 -9.66 7.23
N GLY A 127 -8.35 -8.60 6.99
CA GLY A 127 -9.32 -8.48 5.91
C GLY A 127 -8.72 -7.96 4.60
N ILE A 128 -9.59 -7.46 3.75
CA ILE A 128 -9.25 -6.88 2.44
C ILE A 128 -9.61 -5.40 2.44
N PHE A 129 -8.66 -4.56 2.09
CA PHE A 129 -8.86 -3.14 1.85
C PHE A 129 -8.60 -2.82 0.39
N ILE A 130 -9.59 -2.29 -0.31
CA ILE A 130 -9.53 -2.00 -1.74
C ILE A 130 -9.57 -0.49 -1.93
N VAL A 131 -8.58 0.04 -2.64
CA VAL A 131 -8.50 1.44 -3.04
C VAL A 131 -8.68 1.50 -4.55
N SER A 132 -9.89 1.74 -4.98
CA SER A 132 -10.27 1.74 -6.39
C SER A 132 -9.68 2.95 -7.13
N ARG A 133 -9.61 2.86 -8.46
CA ARG A 133 -9.15 3.98 -9.30
C ARG A 133 -9.95 5.25 -9.01
N GLY A 134 -9.24 6.37 -8.76
CA GLY A 134 -9.84 7.66 -8.40
C GLY A 134 -10.25 7.78 -6.94
N ALA A 135 -10.03 6.75 -6.13
CA ALA A 135 -10.09 6.83 -4.67
C ALA A 135 -8.76 7.32 -4.10
N ALA A 136 -8.82 7.92 -2.91
CA ALA A 136 -7.64 8.31 -2.14
C ALA A 136 -7.77 7.81 -0.70
N VAL A 137 -6.66 7.28 -0.17
CA VAL A 137 -6.59 6.88 1.24
C VAL A 137 -5.33 7.41 1.89
N LYS A 138 -5.35 7.55 3.22
CA LYS A 138 -4.22 8.06 3.98
C LYS A 138 -4.08 7.38 5.33
N GLY A 139 -2.83 7.10 5.71
CA GLY A 139 -2.51 6.61 7.06
C GLY A 139 -3.00 5.18 7.32
N THR A 140 -3.08 4.33 6.28
CA THR A 140 -3.42 2.92 6.43
C THR A 140 -2.41 2.22 7.33
N LEU A 141 -2.90 1.48 8.34
CA LEU A 141 -2.09 0.59 9.15
C LEU A 141 -2.39 -0.87 8.77
N LEU A 142 -1.50 -1.48 7.99
CA LEU A 142 -1.60 -2.87 7.56
C LEU A 142 -0.83 -3.77 8.55
N ARG A 143 -1.58 -4.47 9.40
CA ARG A 143 -1.07 -5.45 10.38
C ARG A 143 -1.10 -6.87 9.86
N GLY A 144 -2.01 -7.14 8.93
CA GLY A 144 -2.22 -8.41 8.26
C GLY A 144 -3.27 -8.25 7.16
N GLY A 145 -3.57 -9.31 6.41
CA GLY A 145 -4.49 -9.24 5.29
C GLY A 145 -3.89 -8.60 4.06
N ARG A 146 -4.72 -7.94 3.27
CA ARG A 146 -4.31 -7.41 1.96
C ARG A 146 -4.90 -6.02 1.71
N GLU A 147 -4.09 -5.15 1.16
CA GLU A 147 -4.51 -3.88 0.60
C GLU A 147 -4.22 -3.86 -0.90
N ASN A 148 -5.22 -3.57 -1.72
CA ASN A 148 -5.11 -3.47 -3.18
C ASN A 148 -5.28 -2.02 -3.60
N VAL A 149 -4.26 -1.41 -4.16
CA VAL A 149 -4.24 0.00 -4.51
C VAL A 149 -4.24 0.19 -6.02
N SER A 150 -5.37 0.60 -6.58
CA SER A 150 -5.52 1.10 -7.96
C SER A 150 -5.70 2.63 -8.00
N GLY A 151 -5.94 3.26 -6.85
CA GLY A 151 -6.02 4.70 -6.61
C GLY A 151 -4.73 5.25 -6.01
N THR A 152 -4.85 6.12 -5.01
CA THR A 152 -3.71 6.70 -4.30
C THR A 152 -3.78 6.34 -2.82
N ASP A 153 -2.66 5.82 -2.28
CA ASP A 153 -2.46 5.60 -0.85
C ASP A 153 -1.27 6.40 -0.35
N GLU A 154 -1.47 7.16 0.71
CA GLU A 154 -0.50 8.08 1.30
C GLU A 154 -0.19 7.68 2.74
N ASP A 155 1.09 7.66 3.12
CA ASP A 155 1.57 7.44 4.49
C ASP A 155 1.17 6.07 5.09
N ALA A 156 1.05 5.01 4.28
CA ALA A 156 0.77 3.66 4.78
C ALA A 156 1.89 3.15 5.71
N THR A 157 1.50 2.42 6.75
CA THR A 157 2.43 1.69 7.63
C THR A 157 2.17 0.19 7.50
N ILE A 158 3.14 -0.56 6.96
CA ILE A 158 3.04 -1.99 6.68
C ILE A 158 3.93 -2.73 7.66
N ILE A 159 3.32 -3.30 8.70
CA ILE A 159 3.99 -4.10 9.72
C ILE A 159 3.74 -5.61 9.56
N GLY A 160 2.81 -5.96 8.68
CA GLY A 160 2.46 -7.32 8.27
C GLY A 160 1.50 -7.27 7.08
N GLY A 161 1.22 -8.43 6.47
CA GLY A 161 0.33 -8.52 5.31
C GLY A 161 0.98 -8.05 4.00
N LEU A 162 0.14 -7.83 2.99
CA LEU A 162 0.53 -7.47 1.63
C LEU A 162 -0.20 -6.21 1.17
N GLN A 163 0.57 -5.18 0.81
CA GLN A 163 0.07 -4.07 0.00
C GLN A 163 0.46 -4.32 -1.46
N GLU A 164 -0.51 -4.31 -2.36
CA GLU A 164 -0.33 -4.53 -3.78
C GLU A 164 -0.70 -3.26 -4.55
N ILE A 165 0.28 -2.66 -5.19
CA ILE A 165 0.11 -1.45 -6.01
C ILE A 165 -0.12 -1.89 -7.43
N LEU A 166 -1.37 -1.89 -7.84
CA LEU A 166 -1.82 -2.35 -9.15
C LEU A 166 -1.54 -1.31 -10.24
N SER A 167 -1.71 -1.70 -11.49
CA SER A 167 -1.52 -0.79 -12.63
C SER A 167 -2.35 0.49 -12.49
N GLY A 168 -1.67 1.63 -12.55
CA GLY A 168 -2.21 2.97 -12.35
C GLY A 168 -2.34 3.39 -10.88
N GLY A 169 -2.10 2.47 -9.93
CA GLY A 169 -2.05 2.77 -8.50
C GLY A 169 -0.76 3.49 -8.09
N VAL A 170 -0.86 4.33 -7.06
CA VAL A 170 0.27 5.06 -6.50
C VAL A 170 0.28 4.89 -4.97
N SER A 171 1.43 4.48 -4.43
CA SER A 171 1.70 4.50 -2.98
C SER A 171 2.79 5.52 -2.67
N GLU A 172 2.52 6.44 -1.75
CA GLU A 172 3.46 7.49 -1.36
C GLU A 172 3.88 7.37 0.10
N ARG A 173 5.17 7.42 0.37
CA ARG A 173 5.79 7.45 1.69
C ARG A 173 5.45 6.26 2.61
N ALA A 174 5.21 5.10 2.02
CA ALA A 174 4.94 3.89 2.80
C ALA A 174 6.11 3.53 3.74
N GLN A 175 5.79 3.12 4.98
CA GLN A 175 6.74 2.61 5.96
C GLN A 175 6.61 1.08 6.04
N ILE A 176 7.57 0.35 5.47
CA ILE A 176 7.51 -1.11 5.34
C ILE A 176 8.50 -1.73 6.32
N THR A 177 8.00 -2.25 7.45
CA THR A 177 8.87 -2.71 8.55
C THR A 177 8.78 -4.21 8.85
N GLY A 178 7.76 -4.91 8.33
CA GLY A 178 7.56 -6.32 8.60
C GLY A 178 6.58 -7.04 7.66
N GLY A 179 5.99 -6.32 6.72
CA GLY A 179 5.14 -6.87 5.66
C GLY A 179 5.81 -6.75 4.29
N ARG A 180 5.03 -6.92 3.26
CA ARG A 180 5.48 -6.82 1.87
C ARG A 180 4.67 -5.77 1.11
N GLN A 181 5.35 -4.94 0.34
CA GLN A 181 4.74 -4.15 -0.72
C GLN A 181 5.12 -4.77 -2.07
N GLN A 182 4.14 -5.01 -2.91
CA GLN A 182 4.31 -5.46 -4.28
C GLN A 182 3.87 -4.35 -5.23
N VAL A 183 4.75 -3.94 -6.11
CA VAL A 183 4.49 -2.89 -7.11
C VAL A 183 4.41 -3.58 -8.46
N ASP A 184 3.21 -3.79 -8.96
CA ASP A 184 2.94 -4.46 -10.22
C ASP A 184 3.29 -3.57 -11.42
N ASP A 185 3.37 -4.17 -12.61
CA ASP A 185 3.56 -3.42 -13.85
C ASP A 185 2.52 -2.29 -13.99
N GLY A 186 3.01 -1.08 -14.26
CA GLY A 186 2.20 0.14 -14.29
C GLY A 186 1.83 0.72 -12.93
N GLY A 187 2.17 0.06 -11.81
CA GLY A 187 2.09 0.61 -10.44
C GLY A 187 3.30 1.47 -10.10
N THR A 188 3.14 2.38 -9.15
CA THR A 188 4.22 3.29 -8.73
C THR A 188 4.29 3.41 -7.21
N SER A 189 5.49 3.24 -6.64
CA SER A 189 5.80 3.53 -5.24
C SER A 189 6.79 4.70 -5.15
N ILE A 190 6.52 5.69 -4.29
CA ILE A 190 7.34 6.90 -4.16
C ILE A 190 7.70 7.11 -2.69
N GLY A 191 9.00 7.27 -2.40
CA GLY A 191 9.47 7.63 -1.07
C GLY A 191 9.25 6.56 0.01
N ALA A 192 9.13 5.29 -0.38
CA ALA A 192 8.98 4.18 0.57
C ALA A 192 10.23 4.06 1.46
N VAL A 193 10.03 3.71 2.73
CA VAL A 193 11.10 3.34 3.64
C VAL A 193 10.96 1.86 3.97
N VAL A 194 11.92 1.05 3.52
CA VAL A 194 11.94 -0.40 3.73
C VAL A 194 12.99 -0.74 4.78
N SER A 195 12.57 -1.39 5.87
CA SER A 195 13.47 -1.66 7.01
C SER A 195 13.05 -2.91 7.78
N GLY A 196 13.90 -3.34 8.70
CA GLY A 196 13.59 -4.45 9.61
C GLY A 196 13.41 -5.77 8.88
N ARG A 197 12.19 -6.25 8.71
CA ARG A 197 11.84 -7.44 7.90
C ARG A 197 10.90 -7.09 6.75
N GLY A 198 10.77 -5.81 6.45
CA GLY A 198 9.98 -5.33 5.34
C GLY A 198 10.63 -5.66 4.00
N SER A 199 9.82 -5.95 3.01
CA SER A 199 10.28 -6.16 1.64
C SER A 199 9.42 -5.39 0.63
N GLN A 200 10.07 -4.94 -0.44
CA GLN A 200 9.40 -4.38 -1.59
C GLN A 200 9.80 -5.19 -2.83
N GLU A 201 8.82 -5.68 -3.57
CA GLU A 201 9.03 -6.35 -4.87
C GLU A 201 8.46 -5.49 -5.98
N VAL A 202 9.22 -5.23 -7.03
CA VAL A 202 8.91 -4.19 -8.02
C VAL A 202 9.05 -4.74 -9.42
N SER A 203 7.92 -4.97 -10.10
CA SER A 203 7.83 -5.13 -11.56
C SER A 203 7.33 -3.85 -12.25
N GLY A 204 6.82 -2.87 -11.48
CA GLY A 204 6.47 -1.53 -11.90
C GLY A 204 7.59 -0.51 -11.68
N THR A 205 7.30 0.58 -10.99
CA THR A 205 8.28 1.63 -10.72
C THR A 205 8.38 1.96 -9.23
N THR A 206 9.61 2.01 -8.70
CA THR A 206 9.87 2.58 -7.36
C THR A 206 10.84 3.76 -7.48
N ARG A 207 10.55 4.86 -6.75
CA ARG A 207 11.37 6.08 -6.77
C ARG A 207 11.65 6.58 -5.36
N GLN A 208 12.87 7.09 -5.14
CA GLN A 208 13.25 7.77 -3.91
C GLN A 208 13.06 6.90 -2.65
N ALA A 209 13.09 5.57 -2.80
CA ALA A 209 13.00 4.68 -1.66
C ALA A 209 14.28 4.69 -0.84
N VAL A 210 14.13 4.51 0.47
CA VAL A 210 15.24 4.35 1.42
C VAL A 210 15.22 2.94 1.98
N VAL A 211 16.29 2.18 1.75
CA VAL A 211 16.41 0.80 2.23
C VAL A 211 17.36 0.76 3.40
N LYS A 212 16.82 0.57 4.58
CA LYS A 212 17.57 0.50 5.84
C LYS A 212 17.88 -0.94 6.23
N SER A 213 18.69 -1.10 7.25
CA SER A 213 19.11 -2.40 7.77
C SER A 213 17.94 -3.38 7.93
N GLY A 214 18.09 -4.56 7.35
CA GLY A 214 17.11 -5.63 7.31
C GLY A 214 15.97 -5.46 6.32
N GLY A 215 15.87 -4.32 5.62
CA GLY A 215 14.96 -4.12 4.50
C GLY A 215 15.54 -4.65 3.20
N ILE A 216 14.67 -5.13 2.32
CA ILE A 216 15.04 -5.69 1.00
C ILE A 216 14.16 -5.07 -0.08
N ILE A 217 14.77 -4.66 -1.18
CA ILE A 217 14.06 -4.33 -2.43
C ILE A 217 14.51 -5.26 -3.54
N ASP A 218 13.57 -5.95 -4.16
CA ASP A 218 13.79 -6.80 -5.33
C ASP A 218 13.16 -6.15 -6.56
N ILE A 219 13.97 -5.75 -7.53
CA ILE A 219 13.50 -5.22 -8.80
C ILE A 219 13.52 -6.37 -9.79
N ILE A 220 12.34 -6.80 -10.20
CA ILE A 220 12.12 -8.02 -10.98
C ILE A 220 11.52 -7.69 -12.36
N ASP A 221 11.54 -8.65 -13.26
CA ASP A 221 10.99 -8.56 -14.62
C ASP A 221 11.55 -7.34 -15.39
N ASN A 222 10.71 -6.35 -15.70
CA ASN A 222 11.09 -5.08 -16.34
C ASN A 222 10.97 -3.91 -15.37
N GLY A 223 10.95 -4.18 -14.06
CA GLY A 223 10.82 -3.17 -13.01
C GLY A 223 11.90 -2.10 -13.06
N VAL A 224 11.55 -0.91 -12.60
CA VAL A 224 12.44 0.26 -12.62
C VAL A 224 12.57 0.82 -11.20
N ALA A 225 13.82 1.00 -10.77
CA ALA A 225 14.17 1.69 -9.53
C ALA A 225 14.95 2.97 -9.83
N GLU A 226 14.51 4.10 -9.29
CA GLU A 226 15.16 5.41 -9.54
C GLU A 226 15.44 6.13 -8.22
N GLN A 227 16.66 6.66 -8.07
CA GLN A 227 17.08 7.47 -6.92
C GLN A 227 16.95 6.74 -5.58
N ILE A 228 17.33 5.47 -5.51
CA ILE A 228 17.26 4.66 -4.30
C ILE A 228 18.43 4.99 -3.39
N LEU A 229 18.17 5.09 -2.09
CA LEU A 229 19.20 5.18 -1.05
C LEU A 229 19.27 3.86 -0.28
N LEU A 230 20.42 3.16 -0.41
CA LEU A 230 20.76 2.04 0.46
C LEU A 230 21.51 2.56 1.70
N ASP A 231 20.87 2.41 2.86
CA ASP A 231 21.38 2.80 4.17
C ASP A 231 21.36 1.58 5.11
N GLY A 232 22.09 0.53 4.70
CA GLY A 232 22.24 -0.72 5.44
C GLY A 232 21.35 -1.88 5.02
N GLY A 233 20.48 -1.68 4.01
CA GLY A 233 19.63 -2.72 3.43
C GLY A 233 20.21 -3.38 2.20
N GLU A 234 19.37 -4.17 1.53
CA GLU A 234 19.73 -4.94 0.34
C GLU A 234 18.84 -4.54 -0.85
N MET A 235 19.41 -4.52 -2.04
CA MET A 235 18.70 -4.30 -3.30
C MET A 235 19.18 -5.28 -4.34
N ASN A 236 18.26 -6.02 -4.95
CA ASN A 236 18.54 -6.91 -6.06
C ASN A 236 17.93 -6.33 -7.35
N VAL A 237 18.72 -6.27 -8.39
CA VAL A 237 18.28 -5.85 -9.73
C VAL A 237 18.37 -7.06 -10.63
N ASP A 238 17.25 -7.72 -10.86
CA ASP A 238 17.18 -8.97 -11.61
C ASP A 238 17.39 -8.74 -13.12
N SER A 239 17.62 -9.84 -13.84
CA SER A 239 17.76 -9.81 -15.30
C SER A 239 16.52 -9.19 -15.96
N GLY A 240 16.71 -8.19 -16.81
CA GLY A 240 15.65 -7.38 -17.43
C GLY A 240 15.25 -6.14 -16.65
N ALA A 241 15.49 -6.12 -15.33
CA ALA A 241 15.22 -4.95 -14.48
C ALA A 241 16.30 -3.87 -14.60
N VAL A 242 15.92 -2.65 -14.21
CA VAL A 242 16.79 -1.47 -14.33
C VAL A 242 16.81 -0.66 -13.03
N SER A 243 18.01 -0.30 -12.59
CA SER A 243 18.21 0.73 -11.54
C SER A 243 18.96 1.95 -12.10
N ARG A 244 18.64 3.14 -11.55
CA ARG A 244 19.31 4.40 -11.92
C ARG A 244 19.53 5.29 -10.72
N ASN A 245 20.70 5.93 -10.68
CA ASN A 245 21.04 6.92 -9.65
C ASN A 245 20.90 6.35 -8.22
N THR A 246 21.30 5.09 -8.00
CA THR A 246 21.31 4.48 -6.68
C THR A 246 22.48 5.05 -5.87
N THR A 247 22.20 5.47 -4.64
CA THR A 247 23.25 5.83 -3.67
C THR A 247 23.42 4.70 -2.66
N ILE A 248 24.60 4.13 -2.57
CA ILE A 248 24.92 3.04 -1.65
C ILE A 248 25.82 3.60 -0.55
N SER A 249 25.20 4.05 0.55
CA SER A 249 25.91 4.57 1.72
C SER A 249 26.39 3.46 2.64
N SER A 250 25.62 2.38 2.72
CA SER A 250 25.93 1.11 3.35
C SER A 250 24.96 0.04 2.84
N GLY A 251 25.26 -1.23 3.09
CA GLY A 251 24.46 -2.34 2.54
C GLY A 251 24.98 -2.81 1.17
N THR A 252 24.14 -3.55 0.44
CA THR A 252 24.56 -4.25 -0.78
C THR A 252 23.55 -4.08 -1.89
N GLN A 253 24.04 -3.76 -3.09
CA GLN A 253 23.28 -3.85 -4.33
C GLN A 253 23.86 -5.02 -5.17
N SER A 254 23.02 -5.98 -5.54
CA SER A 254 23.36 -7.06 -6.47
C SER A 254 22.73 -6.79 -7.83
N VAL A 255 23.54 -6.73 -8.88
CA VAL A 255 23.10 -6.36 -10.24
C VAL A 255 23.24 -7.57 -11.15
N TYR A 256 22.11 -8.18 -11.49
CA TYR A 256 21.95 -9.19 -12.54
C TYR A 256 21.36 -8.59 -13.82
N GLY A 257 20.71 -7.42 -13.70
CA GLY A 257 20.14 -6.60 -14.77
C GLY A 257 21.02 -5.44 -15.15
N THR A 258 20.45 -4.25 -15.24
CA THR A 258 21.19 -3.04 -15.64
C THR A 258 21.13 -2.00 -14.51
N ASP A 259 22.30 -1.46 -14.15
CA ASP A 259 22.43 -0.31 -13.26
C ASP A 259 23.14 0.85 -13.97
N THR A 260 22.69 2.08 -13.71
CA THR A 260 23.31 3.27 -14.30
C THR A 260 23.49 4.36 -13.26
N ASP A 261 24.67 5.02 -13.30
CA ASP A 261 25.00 6.21 -12.53
C ASP A 261 24.90 6.06 -11.01
N SER A 262 25.23 4.86 -10.50
CA SER A 262 25.24 4.62 -9.04
C SER A 262 26.44 5.29 -8.38
N THR A 263 26.22 5.80 -7.16
CA THR A 263 27.27 6.34 -6.29
C THR A 263 27.46 5.43 -5.07
N ILE A 264 28.68 4.88 -4.90
CA ILE A 264 29.00 3.91 -3.84
C ILE A 264 29.90 4.60 -2.81
N ASN A 265 29.29 5.03 -1.68
CA ASN A 265 29.96 5.86 -0.67
C ASN A 265 30.50 5.08 0.54
N GLY A 266 30.19 3.78 0.67
CA GLY A 266 30.60 2.99 1.83
C GLY A 266 29.97 1.60 1.88
N GLY A 267 29.09 1.29 0.93
CA GLY A 267 28.50 -0.03 0.75
C GLY A 267 29.15 -0.80 -0.38
N VAL A 268 28.47 -1.83 -0.85
CA VAL A 268 28.96 -2.78 -1.86
C VAL A 268 28.01 -2.85 -3.04
N GLN A 269 28.52 -2.70 -4.25
CA GLN A 269 27.85 -3.07 -5.48
C GLN A 269 28.49 -4.34 -6.03
N GLN A 270 27.70 -5.36 -6.27
CA GLN A 270 28.09 -6.66 -6.84
C GLN A 270 27.48 -6.76 -8.25
N ILE A 271 28.32 -6.89 -9.25
CA ILE A 271 27.88 -7.07 -10.64
C ILE A 271 28.02 -8.54 -10.95
N GLU A 272 26.88 -9.19 -11.02
CA GLU A 272 26.73 -10.63 -11.15
C GLU A 272 26.70 -11.06 -12.64
N SER A 273 26.64 -12.36 -12.89
CA SER A 273 26.57 -12.91 -14.24
C SER A 273 25.39 -12.35 -15.04
N GLY A 274 25.66 -11.73 -16.18
CA GLY A 274 24.69 -11.04 -17.02
C GLY A 274 24.43 -9.58 -16.64
N GLY A 275 24.84 -9.16 -15.44
CA GLY A 275 24.66 -7.80 -14.94
C GLY A 275 25.59 -6.78 -15.64
N ILE A 276 25.07 -5.59 -15.83
CA ILE A 276 25.80 -4.45 -16.40
C ILE A 276 25.65 -3.25 -15.47
N ALA A 277 26.74 -2.70 -14.96
CA ALA A 277 26.75 -1.41 -14.28
C ALA A 277 27.53 -0.39 -15.10
N SER A 278 26.91 0.76 -15.40
CA SER A 278 27.50 1.82 -16.21
C SER A 278 27.54 3.14 -15.46
N GLY A 279 28.66 3.87 -15.53
CA GLY A 279 28.81 5.21 -14.95
C GLY A 279 28.92 5.21 -13.40
N ALA A 280 29.29 4.09 -12.79
CA ALA A 280 29.41 4.02 -11.35
C ALA A 280 30.53 4.91 -10.81
N LEU A 281 30.25 5.62 -9.70
CA LEU A 281 31.22 6.42 -8.96
C LEU A 281 31.50 5.75 -7.61
N VAL A 282 32.70 5.18 -7.48
CA VAL A 282 33.14 4.47 -6.26
C VAL A 282 33.98 5.43 -5.41
N ARG A 283 33.41 5.86 -4.29
CA ARG A 283 34.03 6.81 -3.36
C ARG A 283 34.69 6.11 -2.19
N THR A 284 35.27 6.90 -1.31
CA THR A 284 35.94 6.43 -0.08
C THR A 284 35.11 5.41 0.69
N GLY A 285 35.64 4.21 0.86
CA GLY A 285 34.99 3.10 1.55
C GLY A 285 33.98 2.31 0.73
N GLY A 286 33.64 2.79 -0.45
CA GLY A 286 32.77 2.06 -1.40
C GLY A 286 33.53 0.93 -2.09
N VAL A 287 32.81 -0.13 -2.42
CA VAL A 287 33.33 -1.31 -3.11
C VAL A 287 32.45 -1.67 -4.29
N GLN A 288 33.04 -1.77 -5.48
CA GLN A 288 32.43 -2.40 -6.65
C GLN A 288 33.13 -3.71 -6.96
N SER A 289 32.40 -4.81 -7.04
CA SER A 289 32.91 -6.16 -7.36
C SER A 289 32.29 -6.65 -8.65
N VAL A 290 33.13 -7.02 -9.62
CA VAL A 290 32.69 -7.54 -10.93
C VAL A 290 33.00 -9.02 -10.99
N PHE A 291 31.96 -9.83 -10.92
CA PHE A 291 32.06 -11.30 -10.93
C PHE A 291 32.06 -11.87 -12.37
N SER A 292 32.25 -13.18 -12.47
CA SER A 292 32.26 -13.86 -13.75
C SER A 292 30.96 -13.62 -14.54
N GLY A 293 31.07 -13.14 -15.78
CA GLY A 293 29.94 -12.79 -16.64
C GLY A 293 29.33 -11.41 -16.37
N GLY A 294 29.75 -10.71 -15.31
CA GLY A 294 29.39 -9.33 -15.01
C GLY A 294 30.21 -8.33 -15.80
N LYS A 295 29.69 -7.13 -16.03
CA LYS A 295 30.35 -6.06 -16.78
C LYS A 295 30.23 -4.70 -16.10
N ALA A 296 31.33 -4.03 -15.81
CA ALA A 296 31.36 -2.65 -15.40
C ALA A 296 31.83 -1.74 -16.56
N GLU A 297 31.12 -0.62 -16.78
CA GLU A 297 31.40 0.34 -17.84
C GLU A 297 31.58 1.74 -17.25
N ASN A 298 32.63 2.47 -17.74
CA ASN A 298 32.84 3.86 -17.37
C ASN A 298 32.90 4.11 -15.85
N THR A 299 33.42 3.17 -15.06
CA THR A 299 33.52 3.30 -13.59
C THR A 299 34.62 4.30 -13.24
N VAL A 300 34.30 5.22 -12.35
CA VAL A 300 35.28 6.13 -11.73
C VAL A 300 35.51 5.69 -10.29
N VAL A 301 36.77 5.40 -9.95
CA VAL A 301 37.17 5.03 -8.58
C VAL A 301 37.94 6.20 -7.99
N GLU A 302 37.37 6.86 -7.01
CA GLU A 302 38.01 7.93 -6.23
C GLU A 302 38.94 7.38 -5.16
N ARG A 303 39.74 8.25 -4.57
CA ARG A 303 40.68 7.89 -3.51
C ARG A 303 40.00 7.07 -2.41
N ASN A 304 40.61 5.93 -2.02
CA ASN A 304 40.10 4.96 -1.04
C ASN A 304 38.75 4.27 -1.41
N GLY A 305 38.33 4.33 -2.69
CA GLY A 305 37.34 3.43 -3.26
C GLY A 305 38.03 2.16 -3.78
N TRP A 306 37.27 1.07 -3.93
CA TRP A 306 37.78 -0.22 -4.37
C TRP A 306 36.97 -0.78 -5.53
N LEU A 307 37.68 -1.20 -6.59
CA LEU A 307 37.12 -1.99 -7.68
C LEU A 307 37.82 -3.34 -7.75
N PHE A 308 37.07 -4.41 -7.55
CA PHE A 308 37.56 -5.79 -7.66
C PHE A 308 37.05 -6.40 -8.95
N LEU A 309 37.97 -6.87 -9.79
CA LEU A 309 37.66 -7.62 -11.01
C LEU A 309 38.02 -9.09 -10.77
N PHE A 310 37.02 -9.94 -10.70
CA PHE A 310 37.20 -11.39 -10.58
C PHE A 310 37.35 -12.05 -11.94
N ALA A 311 37.86 -13.29 -11.95
CA ALA A 311 38.04 -14.05 -13.18
C ALA A 311 36.71 -14.21 -13.93
N GLY A 312 36.70 -13.89 -15.22
CA GLY A 312 35.52 -13.90 -16.09
C GLY A 312 34.65 -12.64 -16.02
N GLY A 313 34.93 -11.70 -15.13
CA GLY A 313 34.36 -10.35 -15.16
C GLY A 313 35.01 -9.49 -16.22
N SER A 314 34.35 -8.40 -16.63
CA SER A 314 34.85 -7.51 -17.66
C SER A 314 34.69 -6.02 -17.31
N LEU A 315 35.66 -5.22 -17.76
CA LEU A 315 35.61 -3.76 -17.70
C LEU A 315 35.59 -3.21 -19.13
N SER A 316 34.85 -2.13 -19.36
CA SER A 316 34.84 -1.44 -20.65
C SER A 316 34.69 0.07 -20.49
N GLY A 317 34.86 0.83 -21.59
CA GLY A 317 34.82 2.27 -21.56
C GLY A 317 36.01 2.90 -20.81
N LYS A 318 35.78 4.06 -20.20
CA LYS A 318 36.84 4.79 -19.45
C LYS A 318 36.72 4.44 -17.96
N THR A 319 37.34 3.33 -17.54
CA THR A 319 37.57 3.09 -16.11
C THR A 319 38.77 3.91 -15.66
N SER A 320 38.60 4.78 -14.65
CA SER A 320 39.65 5.67 -14.16
C SER A 320 39.77 5.61 -12.64
N VAL A 321 40.98 5.84 -12.13
CA VAL A 321 41.29 6.00 -10.71
C VAL A 321 41.82 7.43 -10.54
N THR A 322 41.20 8.19 -9.61
CA THR A 322 41.51 9.61 -9.37
C THR A 322 41.96 9.89 -7.95
#